data_bf304837ec1e3d7974d78cd49a439fc3
#
_entry.id   bf304837ec1e3d7974d78cd49a439fc3
#
_cell.length_a   1.000
_cell.length_b   1.000
_cell.length_c   1.000
_cell.angle_alpha   90.00
_cell.angle_beta   90.00
_cell.angle_gamma   90.00
#
_symmetry.space_group_name_H-M   'P 1'
#
loop_
_entity.id
_entity.type
_entity.pdbx_description
1 polymer ?
#
loop_
_entity_poly.entity_id
_entity_poly.type
_entity_poly.pdbx_seq_one_letter_code
_entity_poly.pdbx_strand_id
1 'polypeptide(L)'
;TKYDSIIRSALDKNSYSINEVEKINFKTLDILDAIDFMKFFEKNGLSIERLEGAIKYYKNRLKYHINLDFEGRSIVGDDPNNIYDSNYGNQNVIGPDKDSADHGTHVSGIIVSIYDNVKIMPLRAVPDGDEYDKDIALAIRYAVNNGAKIINTSFGKSYSPHSNWVYDAIKYASKKDVLIVNASGNDSENINPGLNKIFPNDEITGNEISNNMINVGASTYMYNEKLPAYFTNFGSINVDLFAPGYQIYSSVPNNKYNYNSGTSMAAPSVSGVAAIIRSFYPNLRASTIKKILLESGTPMYKSLYSPESQEIVSPEAL
;
A
#
# COMPACT_ATOMS: atom_id res chain seq x y z
N THR A 1 -23.05 15.53 7.67
CA THR A 1 -24.02 15.91 6.59
C THR A 1 -25.22 16.62 7.17
N LYS A 2 -26.02 17.30 6.32
CA LYS A 2 -27.30 17.90 6.74
C LYS A 2 -28.19 16.88 7.44
N TYR A 3 -28.34 15.71 6.89
CA TYR A 3 -29.17 14.63 7.43
C TYR A 3 -28.64 14.08 8.77
N ASP A 4 -27.34 13.91 8.92
CA ASP A 4 -26.71 13.52 10.19
C ASP A 4 -27.00 14.56 11.29
N SER A 5 -26.90 15.83 10.99
CA SER A 5 -27.25 16.91 11.93
C SER A 5 -28.71 16.86 12.35
N ILE A 6 -29.64 16.58 11.43
CA ILE A 6 -31.05 16.41 11.71
C ILE A 6 -31.29 15.24 12.67
N ILE A 7 -30.67 14.08 12.43
CA ILE A 7 -30.82 12.92 13.28
C ILE A 7 -30.21 13.14 14.67
N ARG A 8 -29.03 13.77 14.77
CA ARG A 8 -28.41 14.13 16.06
C ARG A 8 -29.32 15.04 16.87
N SER A 9 -29.88 16.03 16.22
CA SER A 9 -30.85 16.95 16.86
C SER A 9 -32.12 16.24 17.30
N ALA A 10 -32.66 15.35 16.48
CA ALA A 10 -33.87 14.59 16.79
C ALA A 10 -33.70 13.59 17.95
N LEU A 11 -32.50 13.07 18.11
CA LEU A 11 -32.14 12.12 19.18
C LEU A 11 -31.53 12.78 20.40
N ASP A 12 -31.19 14.08 20.33
CA ASP A 12 -30.38 14.81 21.34
C ASP A 12 -29.10 14.07 21.70
N LYS A 13 -28.36 13.56 20.68
CA LYS A 13 -27.16 12.76 20.83
C LYS A 13 -26.07 13.15 19.84
N ASN A 14 -24.82 13.07 20.28
CA ASN A 14 -23.64 13.26 19.44
C ASN A 14 -23.21 12.01 18.67
N SER A 15 -23.72 10.83 19.06
CA SER A 15 -23.53 9.55 18.37
C SER A 15 -24.78 8.71 18.48
N TYR A 16 -25.07 7.90 17.49
CA TYR A 16 -26.26 7.04 17.44
C TYR A 16 -26.03 5.81 16.58
N SER A 17 -26.82 4.77 16.81
CA SER A 17 -26.93 3.60 15.96
C SER A 17 -28.13 3.71 15.03
N ILE A 18 -28.14 2.92 13.94
CA ILE A 18 -29.28 2.89 13.03
C ILE A 18 -30.57 2.42 13.73
N ASN A 19 -30.48 1.51 14.70
CA ASN A 19 -31.60 1.06 15.50
C ASN A 19 -32.25 2.19 16.33
N GLU A 20 -31.49 3.21 16.70
CA GLU A 20 -32.02 4.40 17.38
C GLU A 20 -32.68 5.34 16.38
N VAL A 21 -32.13 5.47 15.17
CA VAL A 21 -32.72 6.26 14.08
C VAL A 21 -34.12 5.72 13.72
N GLU A 22 -34.29 4.41 13.68
CA GLU A 22 -35.58 3.77 13.39
C GLU A 22 -36.66 4.03 14.45
N LYS A 23 -36.23 4.25 15.69
CA LYS A 23 -37.13 4.48 16.85
C LYS A 23 -37.56 5.94 17.02
N ILE A 24 -37.15 6.88 16.17
CA ILE A 24 -37.57 8.25 16.24
C ILE A 24 -39.09 8.33 16.04
N ASN A 25 -39.82 8.74 17.09
CA ASN A 25 -41.27 8.76 17.09
C ASN A 25 -41.87 10.02 16.43
N PHE A 26 -41.15 11.14 16.48
CA PHE A 26 -41.62 12.39 15.89
C PHE A 26 -41.02 12.53 14.48
N LYS A 27 -41.88 12.48 13.44
CA LYS A 27 -41.45 12.40 12.05
C LYS A 27 -42.01 13.63 11.26
N THR A 28 -41.18 14.65 11.14
CA THR A 28 -41.35 15.67 10.10
C THR A 28 -40.82 15.12 8.76
N LEU A 29 -41.18 15.77 7.64
CA LEU A 29 -40.65 15.41 6.31
C LEU A 29 -39.12 15.38 6.29
N ASP A 30 -38.46 16.38 6.87
CA ASP A 30 -36.99 16.43 6.95
C ASP A 30 -36.40 15.28 7.77
N ILE A 31 -37.08 14.83 8.83
CA ILE A 31 -36.66 13.70 9.64
C ILE A 31 -36.86 12.37 8.88
N LEU A 32 -37.97 12.23 8.14
CA LEU A 32 -38.22 11.05 7.30
C LEU A 32 -37.13 10.92 6.21
N ASP A 33 -36.87 12.01 5.49
CA ASP A 33 -35.79 12.05 4.49
C ASP A 33 -34.41 11.69 5.10
N ALA A 34 -34.16 12.20 6.31
CA ALA A 34 -32.92 11.91 7.02
C ALA A 34 -32.84 10.43 7.44
N ILE A 35 -33.94 9.83 7.92
CA ILE A 35 -34.03 8.40 8.26
C ILE A 35 -33.77 7.53 7.03
N ASP A 36 -34.43 7.81 5.91
CA ASP A 36 -34.31 7.06 4.68
C ASP A 36 -32.89 7.17 4.10
N PHE A 37 -32.28 8.36 4.16
CA PHE A 37 -30.90 8.56 3.80
C PHE A 37 -29.94 7.74 4.68
N MET A 38 -30.11 7.74 6.00
CA MET A 38 -29.23 6.99 6.90
C MET A 38 -29.39 5.48 6.73
N LYS A 39 -30.60 4.99 6.46
CA LYS A 39 -30.83 3.57 6.11
C LYS A 39 -30.17 3.18 4.80
N PHE A 40 -30.30 4.01 3.77
CA PHE A 40 -29.60 3.81 2.50
C PHE A 40 -28.08 3.74 2.72
N PHE A 41 -27.57 4.63 3.56
CA PHE A 41 -26.17 4.74 3.91
C PHE A 41 -25.64 3.46 4.54
N GLU A 42 -26.34 2.95 5.55
CA GLU A 42 -25.95 1.69 6.22
C GLU A 42 -26.10 0.47 5.31
N LYS A 43 -27.21 0.37 4.57
CA LYS A 43 -27.46 -0.72 3.63
C LYS A 43 -26.32 -0.86 2.59
N ASN A 44 -25.69 0.25 2.22
CA ASN A 44 -24.57 0.27 1.28
C ASN A 44 -23.19 0.22 1.98
N GLY A 45 -23.14 -0.07 3.29
CA GLY A 45 -21.90 -0.14 4.05
C GLY A 45 -21.14 1.17 4.13
N LEU A 46 -21.83 2.31 3.97
CA LEU A 46 -21.27 3.64 4.08
C LEU A 46 -21.33 4.11 5.55
N SER A 47 -20.30 4.82 5.99
CA SER A 47 -20.29 5.54 7.27
C SER A 47 -19.90 6.99 7.05
N ILE A 48 -20.22 7.84 8.02
CA ILE A 48 -19.82 9.26 7.95
C ILE A 48 -18.30 9.37 7.92
N GLU A 49 -17.60 8.57 8.72
CA GLU A 49 -16.14 8.51 8.74
C GLU A 49 -15.55 8.09 7.38
N ARG A 50 -16.16 7.11 6.71
CA ARG A 50 -15.76 6.71 5.34
C ARG A 50 -15.95 7.83 4.33
N LEU A 51 -17.06 8.57 4.42
CA LEU A 51 -17.30 9.74 3.55
C LEU A 51 -16.32 10.87 3.83
N GLU A 52 -16.07 11.19 5.09
CA GLU A 52 -15.09 12.21 5.47
C GLU A 52 -13.69 11.82 4.98
N GLY A 53 -13.31 10.55 5.14
CA GLY A 53 -12.09 10.00 4.57
C GLY A 53 -12.02 10.12 3.06
N ALA A 54 -13.09 9.77 2.35
CA ALA A 54 -13.18 9.91 0.91
C ALA A 54 -13.11 11.39 0.46
N ILE A 55 -13.81 12.27 1.16
CA ILE A 55 -13.76 13.72 0.89
C ILE A 55 -12.35 14.26 1.10
N LYS A 56 -11.66 13.87 2.19
CA LYS A 56 -10.28 14.27 2.46
C LYS A 56 -9.36 13.76 1.34
N TYR A 57 -9.50 12.49 0.97
CA TYR A 57 -8.72 11.87 -0.11
C TYR A 57 -8.89 12.61 -1.44
N TYR A 58 -10.13 12.85 -1.89
CA TYR A 58 -10.36 13.55 -3.15
C TYR A 58 -9.95 15.03 -3.11
N LYS A 59 -10.11 15.70 -1.96
CA LYS A 59 -9.59 17.07 -1.79
C LYS A 59 -8.07 17.13 -1.91
N ASN A 60 -7.36 16.16 -1.33
CA ASN A 60 -5.90 16.09 -1.44
C ASN A 60 -5.48 15.80 -2.88
N ARG A 61 -6.16 14.88 -3.57
CA ARG A 61 -5.89 14.63 -5.00
C ARG A 61 -6.08 15.88 -5.85
N LEU A 62 -7.21 16.58 -5.68
CA LEU A 62 -7.49 17.84 -6.38
C LEU A 62 -6.47 18.95 -6.05
N LYS A 63 -5.97 18.99 -4.83
CA LYS A 63 -5.07 20.04 -4.37
C LYS A 63 -3.61 19.78 -4.77
N TYR A 64 -3.17 18.53 -4.75
CA TYR A 64 -1.75 18.18 -4.85
C TYR A 64 -1.42 17.32 -6.07
N HIS A 65 -2.22 16.26 -6.38
CA HIS A 65 -1.84 15.28 -7.39
C HIS A 65 -2.24 15.68 -8.81
N ILE A 66 -3.40 16.34 -8.99
CA ILE A 66 -3.90 16.75 -10.31
C ILE A 66 -3.96 18.27 -10.47
N ASN A 67 -3.34 19.00 -9.55
CA ASN A 67 -3.20 20.45 -9.62
C ASN A 67 -1.93 20.82 -10.36
N LEU A 68 -2.05 21.23 -11.61
CA LEU A 68 -0.92 21.64 -12.44
C LEU A 68 -0.19 22.89 -11.92
N ASP A 69 -0.84 23.68 -11.07
CA ASP A 69 -0.24 24.89 -10.46
C ASP A 69 0.47 24.58 -9.12
N PHE A 70 0.45 23.31 -8.67
CA PHE A 70 1.09 22.93 -7.41
C PHE A 70 2.56 22.58 -7.61
N GLU A 71 3.44 23.45 -7.18
CA GLU A 71 4.89 23.29 -7.25
C GLU A 71 5.45 22.65 -5.97
N GLY A 72 5.18 21.36 -5.78
CA GLY A 72 5.65 20.61 -4.60
C GLY A 72 7.17 20.61 -4.42
N ARG A 73 7.94 20.65 -5.53
CA ARG A 73 9.40 20.65 -5.48
C ARG A 73 9.99 21.97 -4.93
N SER A 74 9.27 23.08 -5.02
CA SER A 74 9.69 24.33 -4.37
C SER A 74 9.74 24.21 -2.84
N ILE A 75 8.93 23.31 -2.26
CA ILE A 75 8.93 23.02 -0.81
C ILE A 75 10.12 22.14 -0.43
N VAL A 76 10.46 21.18 -1.27
CA VAL A 76 11.61 20.27 -1.09
C VAL A 76 12.91 20.99 -1.35
N GLY A 77 12.95 21.88 -2.35
CA GLY A 77 14.07 22.78 -2.64
C GLY A 77 15.19 22.14 -3.47
N ASP A 78 14.85 21.13 -4.29
CA ASP A 78 15.79 20.42 -5.17
C ASP A 78 15.34 20.38 -6.62
N ASP A 79 16.23 20.01 -7.54
CA ASP A 79 15.92 19.70 -8.93
C ASP A 79 15.55 18.21 -9.09
N PRO A 80 14.27 17.86 -9.37
CA PRO A 80 13.84 16.48 -9.50
C PRO A 80 14.42 15.76 -10.73
N ASN A 81 14.98 16.48 -11.69
CA ASN A 81 15.60 15.93 -12.90
C ASN A 81 17.12 15.75 -12.77
N ASN A 82 17.69 16.06 -11.62
CA ASN A 82 19.12 15.92 -11.36
C ASN A 82 19.38 14.97 -10.19
N ILE A 83 19.76 13.73 -10.48
CA ILE A 83 20.04 12.70 -9.46
C ILE A 83 21.24 13.07 -8.54
N TYR A 84 22.12 13.94 -8.99
CA TYR A 84 23.29 14.37 -8.21
C TYR A 84 22.97 15.49 -7.21
N ASP A 85 21.85 16.19 -7.41
CA ASP A 85 21.32 17.13 -6.42
C ASP A 85 20.61 16.36 -5.29
N SER A 86 21.40 15.85 -4.35
CA SER A 86 20.95 14.93 -3.28
C SER A 86 20.99 15.57 -1.88
N ASN A 87 21.31 16.84 -1.76
CA ASN A 87 21.44 17.53 -0.46
C ASN A 87 20.11 18.18 -0.05
N TYR A 88 19.07 17.38 0.10
CA TYR A 88 17.74 17.83 0.49
C TYR A 88 17.06 16.83 1.45
N GLY A 89 15.86 17.20 1.93
CA GLY A 89 15.12 16.43 2.90
C GLY A 89 15.47 16.81 4.35
N ASN A 90 14.77 16.19 5.27
CA ASN A 90 14.95 16.42 6.71
C ASN A 90 14.51 15.21 7.54
N GLN A 91 14.57 15.31 8.86
CA GLN A 91 14.22 14.22 9.76
C GLN A 91 12.72 14.12 10.06
N ASN A 92 11.86 14.96 9.48
CA ASN A 92 10.42 14.92 9.69
C ASN A 92 9.77 13.87 8.78
N VAL A 93 9.79 12.61 9.19
CA VAL A 93 9.16 11.50 8.46
C VAL A 93 7.64 11.45 8.62
N ILE A 94 7.07 12.18 9.60
CA ILE A 94 5.62 12.24 9.82
C ILE A 94 4.97 13.18 8.81
N GLY A 95 5.67 14.27 8.44
CA GLY A 95 5.14 15.31 7.57
C GLY A 95 4.28 16.35 8.31
N PRO A 96 3.59 17.23 7.58
CA PRO A 96 2.84 18.35 8.15
C PRO A 96 1.56 17.92 8.88
N ASP A 97 0.96 16.81 8.48
CA ASP A 97 -0.26 16.25 9.08
C ASP A 97 0.02 14.87 9.63
N LYS A 98 -0.13 14.71 10.95
CA LYS A 98 0.08 13.42 11.62
C LYS A 98 -0.84 12.32 11.11
N ASP A 99 -2.06 12.65 10.72
CA ASP A 99 -3.02 11.69 10.20
C ASP A 99 -2.62 11.19 8.80
N SER A 100 -1.80 11.94 8.06
CA SER A 100 -1.26 11.52 6.77
C SER A 100 -0.15 10.47 6.87
N ALA A 101 0.35 10.18 8.07
CA ALA A 101 1.32 9.11 8.33
C ALA A 101 0.67 7.74 8.54
N ASP A 102 -0.62 7.57 8.23
CA ASP A 102 -1.38 6.35 8.52
C ASP A 102 -0.85 5.14 7.74
N HIS A 103 -0.60 5.29 6.44
CA HIS A 103 -0.13 4.21 5.59
C HIS A 103 1.23 3.64 6.06
N GLY A 104 2.24 4.49 6.25
CA GLY A 104 3.57 4.05 6.71
C GLY A 104 3.54 3.47 8.13
N THR A 105 2.69 4.01 9.01
CA THR A 105 2.47 3.47 10.36
C THR A 105 1.84 2.08 10.30
N HIS A 106 0.84 1.88 9.44
CA HIS A 106 0.16 0.61 9.25
C HIS A 106 1.11 -0.46 8.70
N VAL A 107 1.87 -0.14 7.65
CA VAL A 107 2.89 -0.99 7.05
C VAL A 107 3.95 -1.41 8.07
N SER A 108 4.48 -0.45 8.84
CA SER A 108 5.47 -0.72 9.88
C SER A 108 4.90 -1.63 10.98
N GLY A 109 3.65 -1.39 11.38
CA GLY A 109 2.96 -2.21 12.37
C GLY A 109 2.79 -3.66 11.94
N ILE A 110 2.53 -3.94 10.65
CA ILE A 110 2.48 -5.32 10.14
C ILE A 110 3.83 -6.01 10.30
N ILE A 111 4.92 -5.37 9.91
CA ILE A 111 6.27 -5.95 10.04
C ILE A 111 6.58 -6.29 11.50
N VAL A 112 6.34 -5.33 12.42
CA VAL A 112 6.61 -5.50 13.85
C VAL A 112 5.70 -6.56 14.49
N SER A 113 4.45 -6.70 14.02
CA SER A 113 3.54 -7.73 14.52
C SER A 113 3.99 -9.15 14.17
N ILE A 114 4.75 -9.32 13.09
CA ILE A 114 5.31 -10.61 12.66
C ILE A 114 6.63 -10.88 13.37
N TYR A 115 7.46 -9.85 13.55
CA TYR A 115 8.75 -9.96 14.22
C TYR A 115 9.05 -8.70 15.05
N ASP A 116 8.83 -8.76 16.35
CA ASP A 116 8.93 -7.64 17.27
C ASP A 116 10.38 -7.19 17.58
N ASN A 117 11.38 -8.04 17.34
CA ASN A 117 12.80 -7.69 17.48
C ASN A 117 13.38 -6.92 16.28
N VAL A 118 12.57 -6.59 15.28
CA VAL A 118 13.01 -5.79 14.12
C VAL A 118 13.12 -4.31 14.49
N LYS A 119 14.08 -3.63 13.87
CA LYS A 119 14.15 -2.16 13.91
C LYS A 119 13.64 -1.57 12.61
N ILE A 120 12.76 -0.60 12.69
CA ILE A 120 12.20 0.09 11.53
C ILE A 120 12.98 1.39 11.27
N MET A 121 13.38 1.58 10.01
CA MET A 121 13.93 2.83 9.49
C MET A 121 12.89 3.46 8.56
N PRO A 122 12.05 4.39 9.01
CA PRO A 122 11.06 5.02 8.14
C PRO A 122 11.75 6.02 7.19
N LEU A 123 11.47 5.88 5.89
CA LEU A 123 11.92 6.80 4.85
C LEU A 123 10.69 7.30 4.10
N ARG A 124 10.37 8.57 4.27
CA ARG A 124 9.25 9.20 3.58
C ARG A 124 9.68 9.65 2.19
N ALA A 125 9.50 8.78 1.20
CA ALA A 125 9.86 9.04 -0.19
C ALA A 125 8.65 9.36 -1.08
N VAL A 126 7.42 9.12 -0.59
CA VAL A 126 6.17 9.36 -1.31
C VAL A 126 5.35 10.40 -0.54
N PRO A 127 5.33 11.67 -1.00
CA PRO A 127 4.56 12.75 -0.38
C PRO A 127 3.09 12.75 -0.86
N ASP A 128 2.29 13.71 -0.36
CA ASP A 128 1.11 14.17 -1.07
C ASP A 128 1.56 14.91 -2.34
N GLY A 129 1.33 14.34 -3.52
CA GLY A 129 1.80 14.81 -4.80
C GLY A 129 2.47 13.70 -5.60
N ASP A 130 3.36 14.06 -6.52
CA ASP A 130 4.01 13.09 -7.39
C ASP A 130 5.07 12.25 -6.67
N GLU A 131 5.14 10.98 -7.05
CA GLU A 131 6.23 10.08 -6.69
C GLU A 131 7.41 10.29 -7.66
N TYR A 132 8.46 10.96 -7.22
CA TYR A 132 9.63 11.19 -8.06
C TYR A 132 10.61 10.00 -8.02
N ASP A 133 11.05 9.56 -9.19
CA ASP A 133 12.03 8.46 -9.32
C ASP A 133 13.33 8.76 -8.58
N LYS A 134 13.73 10.03 -8.56
CA LYS A 134 14.88 10.51 -7.80
C LYS A 134 14.77 10.21 -6.32
N ASP A 135 13.61 10.53 -5.70
CA ASP A 135 13.37 10.32 -4.27
C ASP A 135 13.40 8.83 -3.93
N ILE A 136 12.79 7.99 -4.77
CA ILE A 136 12.79 6.54 -4.60
C ILE A 136 14.21 5.97 -4.71
N ALA A 137 14.95 6.36 -5.74
CA ALA A 137 16.32 5.89 -5.95
C ALA A 137 17.26 6.29 -4.79
N LEU A 138 17.14 7.53 -4.32
CA LEU A 138 17.94 8.05 -3.21
C LEU A 138 17.53 7.41 -1.88
N ALA A 139 16.23 7.17 -1.63
CA ALA A 139 15.75 6.49 -0.43
C ALA A 139 16.26 5.04 -0.35
N ILE A 140 16.23 4.29 -1.45
CA ILE A 140 16.82 2.94 -1.52
C ILE A 140 18.31 2.99 -1.19
N ARG A 141 19.07 3.91 -1.80
CA ARG A 141 20.51 4.06 -1.54
C ARG A 141 20.78 4.47 -0.10
N TYR A 142 19.98 5.38 0.45
CA TYR A 142 20.08 5.79 1.86
C TYR A 142 19.85 4.62 2.81
N ALA A 143 18.78 3.84 2.60
CA ALA A 143 18.50 2.65 3.40
C ALA A 143 19.69 1.67 3.39
N VAL A 144 20.21 1.35 2.22
CA VAL A 144 21.37 0.46 2.04
C VAL A 144 22.60 0.99 2.77
N ASN A 145 22.92 2.28 2.62
CA ASN A 145 24.11 2.91 3.22
C ASN A 145 24.00 3.00 4.75
N ASN A 146 22.79 3.05 5.28
CA ASN A 146 22.53 3.07 6.73
C ASN A 146 22.20 1.69 7.33
N GLY A 147 22.53 0.61 6.60
CA GLY A 147 22.57 -0.75 7.14
C GLY A 147 21.25 -1.51 7.10
N ALA A 148 20.24 -1.03 6.40
CA ALA A 148 19.02 -1.81 6.14
C ALA A 148 19.39 -3.15 5.48
N LYS A 149 18.73 -4.22 5.91
CA LYS A 149 18.90 -5.57 5.35
C LYS A 149 17.71 -5.97 4.48
N ILE A 150 16.58 -5.34 4.73
CA ILE A 150 15.33 -5.50 3.97
C ILE A 150 14.76 -4.10 3.76
N ILE A 151 14.28 -3.83 2.57
CA ILE A 151 13.57 -2.61 2.21
C ILE A 151 12.17 -3.01 1.79
N ASN A 152 11.15 -2.43 2.41
CA ASN A 152 9.75 -2.61 2.03
C ASN A 152 9.28 -1.40 1.22
N THR A 153 8.82 -1.62 -0.02
CA THR A 153 8.29 -0.59 -0.92
C THR A 153 6.80 -0.83 -1.16
N SER A 154 5.97 -0.31 -0.24
CA SER A 154 4.50 -0.41 -0.32
C SER A 154 3.90 0.78 -1.07
N PHE A 155 4.40 1.09 -2.26
CA PHE A 155 3.95 2.16 -3.15
C PHE A 155 4.22 1.77 -4.60
N GLY A 156 3.67 2.53 -5.55
CA GLY A 156 3.95 2.31 -6.96
C GLY A 156 3.18 3.27 -7.85
N LYS A 157 3.66 3.37 -9.10
CA LYS A 157 3.10 4.23 -10.14
C LYS A 157 3.23 3.58 -11.51
N SER A 158 2.36 3.96 -12.43
CA SER A 158 2.35 3.41 -13.80
C SER A 158 3.32 4.13 -14.75
N TYR A 159 3.84 5.29 -14.38
CA TYR A 159 4.74 6.10 -15.20
C TYR A 159 6.00 6.49 -14.43
N SER A 160 7.18 6.20 -15.00
CA SER A 160 8.48 6.43 -14.39
C SER A 160 9.46 6.96 -15.45
N PRO A 161 9.57 8.29 -15.59
CA PRO A 161 10.41 8.92 -16.63
C PRO A 161 11.91 8.67 -16.43
N HIS A 162 12.33 8.45 -15.18
CA HIS A 162 13.72 8.17 -14.81
C HIS A 162 13.87 6.79 -14.15
N SER A 163 13.14 5.78 -14.66
CA SER A 163 13.18 4.40 -14.13
C SER A 163 14.59 3.81 -14.03
N ASN A 164 15.52 4.24 -14.91
CA ASN A 164 16.93 3.85 -14.87
C ASN A 164 17.60 4.18 -13.53
N TRP A 165 17.26 5.28 -12.86
CA TRP A 165 17.81 5.63 -11.56
C TRP A 165 17.36 4.66 -10.47
N VAL A 166 16.10 4.24 -10.55
CA VAL A 166 15.52 3.26 -9.62
C VAL A 166 16.12 1.88 -9.88
N TYR A 167 16.26 1.46 -11.13
CA TYR A 167 16.93 0.22 -11.51
C TYR A 167 18.39 0.18 -11.00
N ASP A 168 19.11 1.28 -11.13
CA ASP A 168 20.48 1.37 -10.61
C ASP A 168 20.53 1.29 -9.07
N ALA A 169 19.52 1.82 -8.38
CA ALA A 169 19.40 1.71 -6.94
C ALA A 169 19.05 0.28 -6.50
N ILE A 170 18.18 -0.43 -7.22
CA ILE A 170 17.86 -1.85 -7.00
C ILE A 170 19.13 -2.71 -7.19
N LYS A 171 19.86 -2.51 -8.29
CA LYS A 171 21.14 -3.20 -8.52
C LYS A 171 22.19 -2.87 -7.43
N TYR A 172 22.19 -1.64 -6.93
CA TYR A 172 23.06 -1.26 -5.82
C TYR A 172 22.68 -2.01 -4.54
N ALA A 173 21.39 -2.10 -4.21
CA ALA A 173 20.89 -2.90 -3.08
C ALA A 173 21.30 -4.38 -3.21
N SER A 174 21.18 -4.95 -4.41
CA SER A 174 21.61 -6.32 -4.71
C SER A 174 23.11 -6.52 -4.43
N LYS A 175 23.97 -5.62 -4.91
CA LYS A 175 25.43 -5.66 -4.66
C LYS A 175 25.79 -5.54 -3.18
N LYS A 176 24.93 -4.93 -2.37
CA LYS A 176 25.08 -4.75 -0.92
C LYS A 176 24.32 -5.79 -0.10
N ASP A 177 23.80 -6.81 -0.76
CA ASP A 177 23.06 -7.92 -0.13
C ASP A 177 21.84 -7.45 0.67
N VAL A 178 21.04 -6.55 0.10
CA VAL A 178 19.80 -6.03 0.67
C VAL A 178 18.62 -6.54 -0.14
N LEU A 179 17.64 -7.15 0.52
CA LEU A 179 16.39 -7.61 -0.08
C LEU A 179 15.42 -6.44 -0.23
N ILE A 180 14.74 -6.36 -1.36
CA ILE A 180 13.63 -5.44 -1.58
C ILE A 180 12.34 -6.26 -1.67
N VAL A 181 11.29 -5.84 -0.94
CA VAL A 181 9.97 -6.45 -0.98
C VAL A 181 8.98 -5.37 -1.43
N ASN A 182 8.41 -5.57 -2.59
CA ASN A 182 7.60 -4.57 -3.29
C ASN A 182 6.14 -4.99 -3.39
N ALA A 183 5.24 -4.02 -3.31
CA ALA A 183 3.82 -4.21 -3.57
C ALA A 183 3.55 -4.19 -5.08
N SER A 184 2.82 -5.18 -5.60
CA SER A 184 2.59 -5.32 -7.05
C SER A 184 1.60 -4.31 -7.63
N GLY A 185 0.83 -3.59 -6.81
CA GLY A 185 -0.20 -2.62 -7.22
C GLY A 185 -1.63 -3.13 -7.03
N ASN A 186 -2.60 -2.21 -7.16
CA ASN A 186 -4.00 -2.45 -6.78
C ASN A 186 -4.99 -2.09 -7.92
N ASP A 187 -4.60 -2.31 -9.16
CA ASP A 187 -5.35 -1.88 -10.34
C ASP A 187 -6.11 -3.04 -10.99
N SER A 188 -6.01 -4.25 -10.43
CA SER A 188 -6.58 -5.50 -10.98
C SER A 188 -5.99 -5.85 -12.36
N GLU A 189 -4.75 -5.45 -12.62
CA GLU A 189 -4.11 -5.56 -13.93
C GLU A 189 -3.11 -6.70 -14.00
N ASN A 190 -3.01 -7.32 -15.18
CA ASN A 190 -1.91 -8.22 -15.52
C ASN A 190 -0.66 -7.38 -15.82
N ILE A 191 0.38 -7.53 -14.99
CA ILE A 191 1.63 -6.77 -15.09
C ILE A 191 2.78 -7.57 -15.72
N ASN A 192 2.48 -8.65 -16.44
CA ASN A 192 3.50 -9.38 -17.19
C ASN A 192 4.16 -8.51 -18.27
N PRO A 193 5.40 -8.84 -18.70
CA PRO A 193 6.14 -8.06 -19.69
C PRO A 193 5.34 -7.79 -20.98
N GLY A 194 5.33 -6.53 -21.41
CA GLY A 194 4.61 -6.10 -22.62
C GLY A 194 3.15 -5.71 -22.41
N LEU A 195 2.62 -5.91 -21.19
CA LEU A 195 1.28 -5.47 -20.79
C LEU A 195 1.36 -4.16 -19.98
N ASN A 196 0.76 -4.14 -18.80
CA ASN A 196 0.81 -2.98 -17.91
C ASN A 196 2.15 -2.94 -17.13
N LYS A 197 2.62 -1.76 -16.78
CA LYS A 197 3.82 -1.58 -15.99
C LYS A 197 3.52 -0.84 -14.69
N ILE A 198 4.06 -1.37 -13.61
CA ILE A 198 4.08 -0.69 -12.30
C ILE A 198 5.54 -0.53 -11.89
N PHE A 199 5.88 0.64 -11.38
CA PHE A 199 7.20 0.98 -10.87
C PHE A 199 7.14 1.28 -9.36
N PRO A 200 8.14 0.87 -8.55
CA PRO A 200 9.35 0.16 -8.98
C PRO A 200 9.08 -1.28 -9.38
N ASN A 201 9.86 -1.79 -10.31
CA ASN A 201 9.96 -3.20 -10.64
C ASN A 201 11.42 -3.54 -10.96
N ASP A 202 11.72 -4.82 -11.12
CA ASP A 202 13.06 -5.31 -11.47
C ASP A 202 13.11 -5.97 -12.85
N GLU A 203 12.16 -5.65 -13.73
CA GLU A 203 12.07 -6.22 -15.08
C GLU A 203 12.44 -5.18 -16.15
N ILE A 204 13.33 -5.55 -17.05
CA ILE A 204 13.62 -4.82 -18.29
C ILE A 204 13.54 -5.83 -19.45
N THR A 205 12.62 -5.57 -20.39
CA THR A 205 12.43 -6.37 -21.61
C THR A 205 12.25 -7.88 -21.34
N GLY A 206 11.49 -8.23 -20.31
CA GLY A 206 11.17 -9.62 -19.94
C GLY A 206 12.24 -10.31 -19.09
N ASN A 207 13.25 -9.59 -18.61
CA ASN A 207 14.31 -10.15 -17.78
C ASN A 207 14.44 -9.42 -16.45
N GLU A 208 14.54 -10.16 -15.35
CA GLU A 208 14.91 -9.59 -14.06
C GLU A 208 16.32 -8.97 -14.11
N ILE A 209 16.46 -7.77 -13.58
CA ILE A 209 17.75 -7.06 -13.51
C ILE A 209 18.57 -7.44 -12.29
N SER A 210 17.93 -8.08 -11.30
CA SER A 210 18.59 -8.57 -10.09
C SER A 210 17.71 -9.59 -9.37
N ASN A 211 18.31 -10.43 -8.55
CA ASN A 211 17.65 -11.51 -7.82
C ASN A 211 17.43 -11.18 -6.33
N ASN A 212 17.25 -9.91 -5.99
CA ASN A 212 17.06 -9.43 -4.62
C ASN A 212 15.74 -8.66 -4.43
N MET A 213 14.82 -8.72 -5.37
CA MET A 213 13.51 -8.09 -5.28
C MET A 213 12.43 -9.15 -5.33
N ILE A 214 11.38 -8.96 -4.55
CA ILE A 214 10.17 -9.78 -4.51
C ILE A 214 8.98 -8.86 -4.74
N ASN A 215 8.20 -9.12 -5.77
CA ASN A 215 6.93 -8.44 -6.03
C ASN A 215 5.77 -9.24 -5.44
N VAL A 216 5.00 -8.61 -4.57
CA VAL A 216 4.00 -9.27 -3.73
C VAL A 216 2.58 -8.88 -4.13
N GLY A 217 1.80 -9.85 -4.55
CA GLY A 217 0.35 -9.74 -4.75
C GLY A 217 -0.41 -9.88 -3.44
N ALA A 218 -1.66 -9.42 -3.41
CA ALA A 218 -2.51 -9.50 -2.23
C ALA A 218 -3.44 -10.71 -2.28
N SER A 219 -3.48 -11.49 -1.20
CA SER A 219 -4.48 -12.53 -0.98
C SER A 219 -5.52 -12.11 0.05
N THR A 220 -6.71 -12.75 -0.03
CA THR A 220 -7.75 -12.70 0.99
C THR A 220 -7.51 -13.75 2.07
N TYR A 221 -8.40 -13.82 3.06
CA TYR A 221 -8.43 -14.88 4.07
C TYR A 221 -9.21 -16.15 3.59
N MET A 222 -9.80 -16.09 2.39
CA MET A 222 -10.60 -17.19 1.84
C MET A 222 -9.71 -18.18 1.08
N TYR A 223 -9.54 -19.38 1.61
CA TYR A 223 -8.76 -20.43 0.95
C TYR A 223 -9.60 -21.21 -0.08
N ASN A 224 -10.11 -20.49 -1.07
CA ASN A 224 -10.91 -21.01 -2.18
C ASN A 224 -10.58 -20.22 -3.47
N GLU A 225 -11.47 -20.26 -4.48
CA GLU A 225 -11.30 -19.53 -5.74
C GLU A 225 -11.16 -18.01 -5.57
N LYS A 226 -11.59 -17.44 -4.45
CA LYS A 226 -11.47 -16.02 -4.11
C LYS A 226 -10.21 -15.69 -3.29
N LEU A 227 -9.20 -16.56 -3.32
CA LEU A 227 -7.94 -16.30 -2.62
C LEU A 227 -7.24 -15.05 -3.10
N PRO A 228 -7.07 -14.76 -4.41
CA PRO A 228 -6.56 -13.49 -4.85
C PRO A 228 -7.53 -12.35 -4.48
N ALA A 229 -7.01 -11.26 -3.94
CA ALA A 229 -7.82 -10.08 -3.67
C ALA A 229 -8.26 -9.44 -5.00
N TYR A 230 -9.51 -9.03 -5.09
CA TYR A 230 -10.12 -8.53 -6.34
C TYR A 230 -9.39 -7.31 -6.96
N PHE A 231 -8.66 -6.57 -6.15
CA PHE A 231 -7.92 -5.39 -6.57
C PHE A 231 -6.46 -5.67 -6.94
N THR A 232 -5.92 -6.85 -6.60
CA THR A 232 -4.49 -7.11 -6.73
C THR A 232 -4.06 -7.12 -8.19
N ASN A 233 -2.90 -6.51 -8.47
CA ASN A 233 -2.21 -6.79 -9.71
C ASN A 233 -1.65 -8.22 -9.65
N PHE A 234 -1.51 -8.84 -10.81
CA PHE A 234 -1.10 -10.23 -10.97
C PHE A 234 -0.23 -10.42 -12.21
N GLY A 235 0.34 -11.59 -12.38
CA GLY A 235 1.17 -11.93 -13.53
C GLY A 235 2.20 -13.00 -13.17
N SER A 236 2.22 -14.08 -13.92
CA SER A 236 3.07 -15.26 -13.67
C SER A 236 4.58 -15.01 -13.79
N ILE A 237 5.00 -13.82 -14.24
CA ILE A 237 6.41 -13.42 -14.38
C ILE A 237 6.75 -12.32 -13.38
N ASN A 238 5.90 -11.27 -13.29
CA ASN A 238 6.21 -10.06 -12.53
C ASN A 238 5.56 -10.01 -11.14
N VAL A 239 4.81 -11.04 -10.71
CA VAL A 239 4.38 -11.23 -9.34
C VAL A 239 4.96 -12.52 -8.81
N ASP A 240 5.85 -12.45 -7.84
CA ASP A 240 6.63 -13.57 -7.33
C ASP A 240 5.80 -14.47 -6.39
N LEU A 241 4.96 -13.87 -5.55
CA LEU A 241 4.10 -14.59 -4.59
C LEU A 241 2.94 -13.71 -4.12
N PHE A 242 1.93 -14.33 -3.54
CA PHE A 242 0.82 -13.65 -2.88
C PHE A 242 0.94 -13.78 -1.37
N ALA A 243 0.58 -12.72 -0.64
CA ALA A 243 0.55 -12.71 0.81
C ALA A 243 -0.73 -12.00 1.33
N PRO A 244 -1.14 -12.21 2.59
CA PRO A 244 -2.34 -11.59 3.14
C PRO A 244 -2.31 -10.07 2.99
N GLY A 245 -3.28 -9.52 2.23
CA GLY A 245 -3.39 -8.09 1.93
C GLY A 245 -4.82 -7.54 2.00
N TYR A 246 -5.80 -8.37 2.36
CA TYR A 246 -7.21 -7.97 2.47
C TYR A 246 -7.65 -7.90 3.92
N GLN A 247 -8.15 -6.73 4.35
CA GLN A 247 -8.62 -6.45 5.72
C GLN A 247 -7.55 -6.77 6.79
N ILE A 248 -6.36 -6.27 6.61
CA ILE A 248 -5.25 -6.46 7.54
C ILE A 248 -5.34 -5.43 8.67
N TYR A 249 -5.38 -5.91 9.90
CA TYR A 249 -5.45 -5.09 11.12
C TYR A 249 -4.05 -4.68 11.56
N SER A 250 -3.79 -3.37 11.69
CA SER A 250 -2.50 -2.87 12.14
C SER A 250 -2.62 -1.48 12.77
N SER A 251 -1.52 -0.97 13.32
CA SER A 251 -1.44 0.34 13.95
C SER A 251 -1.64 1.48 12.94
N VAL A 252 -2.27 2.55 13.40
CA VAL A 252 -2.41 3.82 12.69
C VAL A 252 -2.08 4.97 13.67
N PRO A 253 -1.87 6.21 13.20
CA PRO A 253 -1.57 7.35 14.06
C PRO A 253 -2.52 7.51 15.25
N ASN A 254 -2.07 8.27 16.24
CA ASN A 254 -2.81 8.57 17.47
C ASN A 254 -3.11 7.34 18.35
N ASN A 255 -2.22 6.36 18.34
CA ASN A 255 -2.32 5.14 19.15
C ASN A 255 -3.62 4.37 18.88
N LYS A 256 -4.00 4.29 17.60
CA LYS A 256 -5.18 3.58 17.12
C LYS A 256 -4.79 2.40 16.25
N TYR A 257 -5.79 1.59 15.89
CA TYR A 257 -5.67 0.46 14.99
C TYR A 257 -6.80 0.51 13.97
N ASN A 258 -6.54 0.05 12.75
CA ASN A 258 -7.55 0.00 11.69
C ASN A 258 -7.29 -1.18 10.75
N TYR A 259 -8.32 -1.55 9.98
CA TYR A 259 -8.21 -2.50 8.88
C TYR A 259 -7.93 -1.78 7.58
N ASN A 260 -6.84 -2.14 6.90
CA ASN A 260 -6.54 -1.67 5.55
C ASN A 260 -6.42 -2.85 4.59
N SER A 261 -6.65 -2.58 3.30
CA SER A 261 -6.52 -3.58 2.23
C SER A 261 -5.64 -3.02 1.12
N GLY A 262 -4.79 -3.85 0.55
CA GLY A 262 -3.88 -3.49 -0.53
C GLY A 262 -2.69 -4.43 -0.61
N THR A 263 -2.02 -4.47 -1.74
CA THR A 263 -0.70 -5.09 -1.89
C THR A 263 0.34 -4.42 -0.97
N SER A 264 0.07 -3.15 -0.59
CA SER A 264 0.81 -2.43 0.47
C SER A 264 0.80 -3.11 1.83
N MET A 265 -0.21 -3.96 2.13
CA MET A 265 -0.31 -4.73 3.38
C MET A 265 0.24 -6.14 3.19
N ALA A 266 0.25 -6.64 1.98
CA ALA A 266 0.85 -7.93 1.63
C ALA A 266 2.39 -7.89 1.68
N ALA A 267 3.01 -6.89 1.07
CA ALA A 267 4.47 -6.73 1.05
C ALA A 267 5.11 -6.70 2.46
N PRO A 268 4.61 -5.94 3.45
CA PRO A 268 5.17 -5.95 4.80
C PRO A 268 5.01 -7.29 5.51
N SER A 269 4.00 -8.10 5.16
CA SER A 269 3.88 -9.47 5.69
C SER A 269 5.08 -10.33 5.26
N VAL A 270 5.46 -10.26 3.99
CA VAL A 270 6.65 -10.93 3.46
C VAL A 270 7.93 -10.36 4.07
N SER A 271 8.02 -9.02 4.21
CA SER A 271 9.15 -8.35 4.85
C SER A 271 9.38 -8.82 6.29
N GLY A 272 8.30 -9.01 7.06
CA GLY A 272 8.38 -9.54 8.43
C GLY A 272 8.92 -10.96 8.47
N VAL A 273 8.47 -11.85 7.59
CA VAL A 273 8.98 -13.23 7.47
C VAL A 273 10.45 -13.22 7.03
N ALA A 274 10.82 -12.38 6.05
CA ALA A 274 12.19 -12.20 5.62
C ALA A 274 13.09 -11.73 6.78
N ALA A 275 12.57 -10.84 7.65
CA ALA A 275 13.29 -10.36 8.83
C ALA A 275 13.57 -11.49 9.83
N ILE A 276 12.60 -12.39 10.06
CA ILE A 276 12.82 -13.60 10.87
C ILE A 276 13.96 -14.43 10.28
N ILE A 277 13.89 -14.79 9.01
CA ILE A 277 14.91 -15.60 8.34
C ILE A 277 16.28 -14.93 8.48
N ARG A 278 16.36 -13.62 8.19
CA ARG A 278 17.63 -12.87 8.25
C ARG A 278 18.19 -12.77 9.67
N SER A 279 17.33 -12.71 10.67
CA SER A 279 17.72 -12.65 12.09
C SER A 279 18.36 -13.97 12.56
N PHE A 280 17.74 -15.10 12.21
CA PHE A 280 18.24 -16.42 12.59
C PHE A 280 19.43 -16.87 11.72
N TYR A 281 19.48 -16.42 10.46
CA TYR A 281 20.51 -16.78 9.49
C TYR A 281 21.14 -15.53 8.84
N PRO A 282 21.92 -14.73 9.59
CA PRO A 282 22.39 -13.40 9.15
C PRO A 282 23.34 -13.46 7.94
N ASN A 283 23.94 -14.61 7.68
CA ASN A 283 24.88 -14.84 6.56
C ASN A 283 24.19 -15.29 5.27
N LEU A 284 22.87 -15.54 5.27
CA LEU A 284 22.14 -15.85 4.05
C LEU A 284 22.09 -14.60 3.16
N ARG A 285 22.33 -14.80 1.87
CA ARG A 285 22.20 -13.73 0.88
C ARG A 285 20.74 -13.37 0.63
N ALA A 286 20.48 -12.13 0.24
CA ALA A 286 19.14 -11.64 -0.13
C ALA A 286 18.48 -12.54 -1.18
N SER A 287 19.22 -12.96 -2.20
CA SER A 287 18.76 -13.91 -3.24
C SER A 287 18.38 -15.27 -2.68
N THR A 288 19.10 -15.76 -1.66
CA THR A 288 18.78 -17.02 -0.99
C THR A 288 17.51 -16.88 -0.15
N ILE A 289 17.32 -15.74 0.51
CA ILE A 289 16.09 -15.45 1.26
C ILE A 289 14.90 -15.36 0.29
N LYS A 290 15.05 -14.64 -0.87
CA LYS A 290 14.02 -14.65 -1.94
C LYS A 290 13.66 -16.09 -2.28
N LYS A 291 14.66 -16.93 -2.63
CA LYS A 291 14.42 -18.33 -3.00
C LYS A 291 13.69 -19.13 -1.92
N ILE A 292 14.09 -19.00 -0.64
CA ILE A 292 13.41 -19.68 0.48
C ILE A 292 11.95 -19.26 0.57
N LEU A 293 11.65 -17.96 0.47
CA LEU A 293 10.29 -17.44 0.53
C LEU A 293 9.42 -17.99 -0.60
N LEU A 294 9.93 -18.00 -1.83
CA LEU A 294 9.21 -18.54 -2.99
C LEU A 294 8.97 -20.05 -2.88
N GLU A 295 10.00 -20.82 -2.50
CA GLU A 295 9.90 -22.28 -2.40
C GLU A 295 9.11 -22.77 -1.18
N SER A 296 8.98 -21.95 -0.13
CA SER A 296 8.18 -22.26 1.07
C SER A 296 6.72 -21.85 0.95
N GLY A 297 6.36 -21.13 -0.10
CA GLY A 297 4.96 -20.75 -0.38
C GLY A 297 4.08 -21.99 -0.58
N THR A 298 2.81 -21.89 -0.21
CA THR A 298 1.84 -22.95 -0.47
C THR A 298 1.42 -22.88 -1.94
N PRO A 299 1.76 -23.88 -2.77
CA PRO A 299 1.37 -23.86 -4.17
C PRO A 299 -0.15 -24.02 -4.31
N MET A 300 -0.74 -23.23 -5.20
CA MET A 300 -2.17 -23.32 -5.52
C MET A 300 -2.35 -24.13 -6.78
N TYR A 301 -3.14 -25.22 -6.68
CA TYR A 301 -3.47 -26.12 -7.79
C TYR A 301 -4.93 -26.04 -8.21
N LYS A 302 -5.71 -25.13 -7.59
CA LYS A 302 -7.13 -24.96 -7.87
C LYS A 302 -7.33 -23.72 -8.74
N SER A 303 -8.37 -23.77 -9.57
CA SER A 303 -8.81 -22.59 -10.32
C SER A 303 -9.16 -21.44 -9.37
N LEU A 304 -8.79 -20.22 -9.76
CA LEU A 304 -8.92 -19.00 -8.99
C LEU A 304 -9.72 -17.97 -9.77
N TYR A 305 -10.35 -17.01 -9.10
CA TYR A 305 -10.91 -15.83 -9.76
C TYR A 305 -9.77 -14.91 -10.22
N SER A 306 -9.79 -14.55 -11.50
CA SER A 306 -8.93 -13.50 -12.02
C SER A 306 -9.37 -12.14 -11.47
N PRO A 307 -8.46 -11.34 -10.92
CA PRO A 307 -8.78 -9.97 -10.48
C PRO A 307 -9.31 -9.09 -11.62
N GLU A 308 -8.78 -9.25 -12.83
CA GLU A 308 -9.16 -8.47 -14.01
C GLU A 308 -10.52 -8.86 -14.57
N SER A 309 -10.68 -10.11 -14.98
CA SER A 309 -11.92 -10.56 -15.65
C SER A 309 -13.03 -10.97 -14.69
N GLN A 310 -12.73 -11.22 -13.42
CA GLN A 310 -13.61 -11.83 -12.42
C GLN A 310 -14.14 -13.21 -12.84
N GLU A 311 -13.45 -13.88 -13.76
CA GLU A 311 -13.73 -15.24 -14.21
C GLU A 311 -12.78 -16.23 -13.54
N ILE A 312 -13.15 -17.50 -13.55
CA ILE A 312 -12.33 -18.58 -13.00
C ILE A 312 -11.26 -18.97 -14.04
N VAL A 313 -10.00 -18.87 -13.64
CA VAL A 313 -8.81 -19.17 -14.44
C VAL A 313 -7.94 -20.20 -13.77
N SER A 314 -6.99 -20.78 -14.48
CA SER A 314 -5.95 -21.63 -13.88
C SER A 314 -4.98 -20.82 -13.02
N PRO A 315 -4.34 -21.41 -11.99
CA PRO A 315 -3.38 -20.71 -11.16
C PRO A 315 -2.20 -20.14 -11.95
N GLU A 316 -1.80 -20.78 -13.03
CA GLU A 316 -0.69 -20.36 -13.88
C GLU A 316 -1.00 -19.09 -14.70
N ALA A 317 -2.28 -18.68 -14.76
CA ALA A 317 -2.69 -17.45 -15.42
C ALA A 317 -2.58 -16.21 -14.53
N LEU A 318 -2.37 -16.38 -13.23
CA LEU A 318 -2.21 -15.32 -12.24
C LEU A 318 -0.74 -15.13 -11.85
#